data_1fc6d7372fee6205235911e171668436
#
_entry.id   1fc6d7372fee6205235911e171668436
#
_cell.length_a   1.000
_cell.length_b   1.000
_cell.length_c   1.000
_cell.angle_alpha   90.00
_cell.angle_beta   90.00
_cell.angle_gamma   90.00
#
_symmetry.space_group_name_H-M   'P 1'
#
loop_
_entity.id
_entity.type
_entity.pdbx_description
1 polymer ?
#
loop_
_entity_poly.entity_id
_entity_poly.type
_entity_poly.pdbx_seq_one_letter_code
_entity_poly.pdbx_strand_id
1 'polypeptide(L)'
;MQAVRSLLFAAIFYPATLLWVLAGMVASLASADRARAVVLSWARMFHWLCRNLLGIEVRVEGAVPPGSYLIAVKHQSMFETIEMVRHTALPIIVLKRELADMPLFGWMTRRYGVIPVDRAAGAKALRELVVEGKAAAATGRPILIFPEGTRVAVGQTPPLQAGFTALYRAVGLPVVPVATDSGRLWGRGLIKRSGVISFRVGDVIPAGLSRADIERRVRAAINALD
;
A
#
# COMPACT_ATOMS: atom_id res chain seq x y z
N MET A 1 -9.88 19.51 -20.42
CA MET A 1 -9.94 19.79 -18.97
C MET A 1 -9.16 18.77 -18.12
N GLN A 2 -9.35 17.44 -18.29
CA GLN A 2 -8.65 16.43 -17.47
C GLN A 2 -7.12 16.47 -17.61
N ALA A 3 -6.58 16.67 -18.82
CA ALA A 3 -5.14 16.76 -19.04
C ALA A 3 -4.52 17.95 -18.27
N VAL A 4 -5.13 19.12 -18.33
CA VAL A 4 -4.67 20.31 -17.59
C VAL A 4 -4.66 20.06 -16.08
N ARG A 5 -5.76 19.50 -15.54
CA ARG A 5 -5.86 19.14 -14.11
C ARG A 5 -4.79 18.13 -13.70
N SER A 6 -4.52 17.13 -14.54
CA SER A 6 -3.49 16.11 -14.27
C SER A 6 -2.07 16.68 -14.34
N LEU A 7 -1.79 17.57 -15.28
CA LEU A 7 -0.50 18.26 -15.37
C LEU A 7 -0.28 19.18 -14.17
N LEU A 8 -1.30 19.96 -13.79
CA LEU A 8 -1.24 20.82 -12.60
C LEU A 8 -1.03 20.00 -11.32
N PHE A 9 -1.76 18.87 -11.18
CA PHE A 9 -1.55 17.93 -10.09
C PHE A 9 -0.09 17.45 -10.06
N ALA A 10 0.45 17.00 -11.19
CA ALA A 10 1.83 16.51 -11.26
C ALA A 10 2.85 17.61 -10.92
N ALA A 11 2.66 18.82 -11.45
CA ALA A 11 3.53 19.97 -11.21
C ALA A 11 3.56 20.41 -9.73
N ILE A 12 2.50 20.12 -8.97
CA ILE A 12 2.44 20.41 -7.52
C ILE A 12 2.88 19.20 -6.72
N PHE A 13 2.34 18.01 -7.01
CA PHE A 13 2.53 16.81 -6.19
C PHE A 13 3.99 16.35 -6.13
N TYR A 14 4.70 16.29 -7.26
CA TYR A 14 6.06 15.77 -7.26
C TYR A 14 7.07 16.69 -6.53
N PRO A 15 7.10 18.03 -6.79
CA PRO A 15 7.96 18.92 -5.99
C PRO A 15 7.57 18.95 -4.51
N ALA A 16 6.27 18.98 -4.19
CA ALA A 16 5.82 18.89 -2.81
C ALA A 16 6.29 17.58 -2.16
N THR A 17 6.20 16.43 -2.85
CA THR A 17 6.69 15.14 -2.34
C THR A 17 8.17 15.23 -1.95
N LEU A 18 9.01 15.89 -2.74
CA LEU A 18 10.42 16.10 -2.40
C LEU A 18 10.57 16.88 -1.08
N LEU A 19 9.78 17.95 -0.90
CA LEU A 19 9.80 18.72 0.36
C LEU A 19 9.36 17.85 1.55
N TRP A 20 8.33 17.01 1.38
CA TRP A 20 7.90 16.08 2.43
C TRP A 20 8.95 15.00 2.75
N VAL A 21 9.69 14.51 1.75
CA VAL A 21 10.82 13.59 1.96
C VAL A 21 11.89 14.28 2.80
N LEU A 22 12.30 15.50 2.45
CA LEU A 22 13.29 16.26 3.21
C LEU A 22 12.80 16.56 4.64
N ALA A 23 11.56 16.99 4.81
CA ALA A 23 10.95 17.20 6.11
C ALA A 23 10.93 15.92 6.96
N GLY A 24 10.60 14.78 6.35
CA GLY A 24 10.62 13.48 6.99
C GLY A 24 12.04 13.05 7.40
N MET A 25 13.04 13.36 6.58
CA MET A 25 14.45 13.14 6.95
C MET A 25 14.82 13.91 8.21
N VAL A 26 14.53 15.21 8.26
CA VAL A 26 14.78 16.04 9.44
C VAL A 26 13.99 15.52 10.65
N ALA A 27 12.71 15.23 10.48
CA ALA A 27 11.86 14.73 11.56
C ALA A 27 12.36 13.39 12.14
N SER A 28 12.95 12.53 11.31
CA SER A 28 13.47 11.23 11.73
C SER A 28 14.75 11.33 12.59
N LEU A 29 15.46 12.44 12.55
CA LEU A 29 16.58 12.70 13.47
C LEU A 29 16.07 12.82 14.90
N ALA A 30 14.84 13.27 15.10
CA ALA A 30 14.24 13.39 16.42
C ALA A 30 13.54 12.06 16.85
N SER A 31 12.73 11.44 15.99
CA SER A 31 12.13 10.12 16.27
C SER A 31 11.49 9.49 15.03
N ALA A 32 11.33 8.16 15.04
CA ALA A 32 10.60 7.43 14.01
C ALA A 32 9.11 7.85 13.95
N ASP A 33 8.51 8.18 15.08
CA ASP A 33 7.09 8.60 15.13
C ASP A 33 6.88 9.96 14.46
N ARG A 34 7.80 10.90 14.63
CA ARG A 34 7.77 12.16 13.89
C ARG A 34 7.89 11.95 12.38
N ALA A 35 8.79 11.06 11.95
CA ALA A 35 8.90 10.68 10.55
C ALA A 35 7.59 10.09 10.01
N ARG A 36 6.94 9.20 10.77
CA ARG A 36 5.63 8.62 10.41
C ARG A 36 4.54 9.67 10.33
N ALA A 37 4.52 10.64 11.24
CA ALA A 37 3.57 11.76 11.20
C ALA A 37 3.74 12.60 9.92
N VAL A 38 4.97 12.82 9.44
CA VAL A 38 5.25 13.49 8.17
C VAL A 38 4.72 12.67 7.00
N VAL A 39 4.91 11.34 6.99
CA VAL A 39 4.37 10.46 5.95
C VAL A 39 2.84 10.51 5.92
N LEU A 40 2.19 10.52 7.09
CA LEU A 40 0.73 10.67 7.17
C LEU A 40 0.27 12.04 6.63
N SER A 41 0.98 13.11 6.94
CA SER A 41 0.67 14.45 6.41
C SER A 41 0.85 14.51 4.89
N TRP A 42 1.86 13.84 4.34
CA TRP A 42 2.05 13.67 2.91
C TRP A 42 0.88 12.92 2.24
N ALA A 43 0.42 11.82 2.84
CA ALA A 43 -0.74 11.08 2.33
C ALA A 43 -2.03 11.93 2.39
N ARG A 44 -2.19 12.77 3.41
CA ARG A 44 -3.31 13.74 3.49
C ARG A 44 -3.22 14.81 2.41
N MET A 45 -2.04 15.35 2.14
CA MET A 45 -1.81 16.29 1.05
C MET A 45 -2.13 15.64 -0.30
N PHE A 46 -1.67 14.40 -0.55
CA PHE A 46 -2.01 13.64 -1.75
C PHE A 46 -3.53 13.53 -1.94
N HIS A 47 -4.24 13.09 -0.91
CA HIS A 47 -5.70 12.99 -0.93
C HIS A 47 -6.38 14.33 -1.24
N TRP A 48 -5.93 15.40 -0.59
CA TRP A 48 -6.46 16.75 -0.82
C TRP A 48 -6.27 17.20 -2.27
N LEU A 49 -5.09 16.97 -2.84
CA LEU A 49 -4.80 17.28 -4.26
C LEU A 49 -5.67 16.42 -5.20
N CYS A 50 -5.84 15.14 -4.91
CA CYS A 50 -6.70 14.26 -5.71
C CYS A 50 -8.14 14.75 -5.70
N ARG A 51 -8.67 15.12 -4.55
CA ARG A 51 -10.05 15.63 -4.41
C ARG A 51 -10.23 16.98 -5.10
N ASN A 52 -9.38 17.96 -4.82
CA ASN A 52 -9.60 19.35 -5.23
C ASN A 52 -9.09 19.66 -6.65
N LEU A 53 -8.00 19.02 -7.11
CA LEU A 53 -7.48 19.25 -8.46
C LEU A 53 -8.00 18.22 -9.46
N LEU A 54 -7.98 16.93 -9.11
CA LEU A 54 -8.38 15.87 -10.03
C LEU A 54 -9.89 15.59 -10.00
N GLY A 55 -10.59 15.98 -8.91
CA GLY A 55 -12.00 15.64 -8.70
C GLY A 55 -12.19 14.14 -8.46
N ILE A 56 -11.24 13.53 -7.75
CA ILE A 56 -11.32 12.12 -7.33
C ILE A 56 -11.83 12.09 -5.89
N GLU A 57 -13.01 11.56 -5.70
CA GLU A 57 -13.57 11.28 -4.38
C GLU A 57 -13.21 9.85 -3.95
N VAL A 58 -13.00 9.65 -2.66
CA VAL A 58 -12.73 8.33 -2.08
C VAL A 58 -13.94 7.89 -1.27
N ARG A 59 -14.47 6.70 -1.59
CA ARG A 59 -15.52 6.05 -0.81
C ARG A 59 -14.93 4.80 -0.16
N VAL A 60 -15.09 4.68 1.15
CA VAL A 60 -14.63 3.51 1.91
C VAL A 60 -15.84 2.80 2.51
N GLU A 61 -16.02 1.53 2.18
CA GLU A 61 -17.02 0.65 2.77
C GLU A 61 -16.33 -0.25 3.80
N GLY A 62 -16.80 -0.21 5.04
CA GLY A 62 -16.17 -0.88 6.17
C GLY A 62 -14.99 -0.08 6.75
N ALA A 63 -14.28 -0.68 7.70
CA ALA A 63 -13.10 -0.11 8.33
C ALA A 63 -12.09 -1.21 8.67
N VAL A 64 -10.79 -0.90 8.55
CA VAL A 64 -9.75 -1.80 9.06
C VAL A 64 -9.83 -1.78 10.59
N PRO A 65 -10.02 -2.93 11.25
CA PRO A 65 -10.12 -2.97 12.71
C PRO A 65 -8.81 -2.49 13.37
N PRO A 66 -8.86 -1.95 14.59
CA PRO A 66 -7.65 -1.64 15.34
C PRO A 66 -6.90 -2.93 15.70
N GLY A 67 -5.57 -2.91 15.61
CA GLY A 67 -4.73 -4.05 15.96
C GLY A 67 -3.71 -4.42 14.88
N SER A 68 -3.04 -5.53 15.10
CA SER A 68 -2.02 -6.06 14.20
C SER A 68 -2.64 -7.05 13.21
N TYR A 69 -2.63 -6.71 11.94
CA TYR A 69 -3.19 -7.50 10.84
C TYR A 69 -2.24 -7.53 9.66
N LEU A 70 -2.37 -8.58 8.85
CA LEU A 70 -1.84 -8.59 7.49
C LEU A 70 -2.92 -8.02 6.55
N ILE A 71 -2.73 -6.78 6.08
CA ILE A 71 -3.69 -6.10 5.21
C ILE A 71 -3.37 -6.45 3.76
N ALA A 72 -4.23 -7.21 3.10
CA ALA A 72 -4.08 -7.65 1.72
C ALA A 72 -4.91 -6.76 0.79
N VAL A 73 -4.25 -5.90 0.02
CA VAL A 73 -4.91 -4.88 -0.82
C VAL A 73 -4.80 -5.25 -2.30
N LYS A 74 -5.89 -5.14 -3.05
CA LYS A 74 -5.87 -5.17 -4.52
C LYS A 74 -4.91 -4.13 -5.05
N HIS A 75 -4.08 -4.48 -6.04
CA HIS A 75 -3.08 -3.56 -6.59
C HIS A 75 -3.35 -3.20 -8.04
N GLN A 76 -4.00 -2.08 -8.29
CA GLN A 76 -4.30 -1.60 -9.65
C GLN A 76 -3.47 -0.36 -10.02
N SER A 77 -3.07 0.45 -9.02
CA SER A 77 -2.40 1.74 -9.27
C SER A 77 -1.42 2.13 -8.15
N MET A 78 -0.87 3.33 -8.22
CA MET A 78 -0.13 3.93 -7.11
C MET A 78 -1.09 4.50 -6.05
N PHE A 79 -2.31 4.81 -6.43
CA PHE A 79 -3.28 5.52 -5.59
C PHE A 79 -3.53 4.81 -4.26
N GLU A 80 -3.86 3.51 -4.30
CA GLU A 80 -4.13 2.72 -3.10
C GLU A 80 -2.91 2.58 -2.19
N THR A 81 -1.70 2.60 -2.73
CA THR A 81 -0.47 2.52 -1.92
C THR A 81 -0.35 3.72 -0.98
N ILE A 82 -0.73 4.91 -1.46
CA ILE A 82 -0.66 6.14 -0.67
C ILE A 82 -1.92 6.27 0.20
N GLU A 83 -3.09 6.02 -0.38
CA GLU A 83 -4.37 6.23 0.31
C GLU A 83 -4.52 5.31 1.52
N MET A 84 -4.04 4.05 1.43
CA MET A 84 -4.11 3.10 2.54
C MET A 84 -3.29 3.52 3.77
N VAL A 85 -2.27 4.38 3.63
CA VAL A 85 -1.57 4.96 4.80
C VAL A 85 -2.51 5.74 5.71
N ARG A 86 -3.56 6.35 5.14
CA ARG A 86 -4.57 7.12 5.89
C ARG A 86 -5.60 6.25 6.57
N HIS A 87 -5.93 5.10 5.97
CA HIS A 87 -7.00 4.21 6.44
C HIS A 87 -6.51 3.07 7.33
N THR A 88 -5.21 2.95 7.49
CA THR A 88 -4.59 1.93 8.32
C THR A 88 -3.60 2.59 9.29
N ALA A 89 -3.51 2.16 10.51
CA ALA A 89 -2.69 2.77 11.56
C ALA A 89 -1.17 2.78 11.22
N LEU A 90 -0.77 3.53 10.19
CA LEU A 90 0.61 3.65 9.69
C LEU A 90 1.25 2.28 9.43
N PRO A 91 0.79 1.52 8.44
CA PRO A 91 1.17 0.12 8.24
C PRO A 91 2.65 0.01 7.83
N ILE A 92 3.26 -1.12 8.12
CA ILE A 92 4.54 -1.50 7.51
C ILE A 92 4.24 -2.02 6.11
N ILE A 93 4.75 -1.36 5.07
CA ILE A 93 4.40 -1.66 3.68
C ILE A 93 5.45 -2.59 3.06
N VAL A 94 5.00 -3.70 2.47
CA VAL A 94 5.86 -4.53 1.62
C VAL A 94 6.11 -3.80 0.32
N LEU A 95 7.35 -3.35 0.12
CA LEU A 95 7.75 -2.44 -0.95
C LEU A 95 8.77 -3.09 -1.88
N LYS A 96 8.74 -2.73 -3.17
CA LYS A 96 9.75 -3.15 -4.13
C LYS A 96 11.13 -2.63 -3.72
N ARG A 97 12.17 -3.49 -3.73
CA ARG A 97 13.54 -3.16 -3.26
C ARG A 97 14.10 -1.93 -3.97
N GLU A 98 13.90 -1.82 -5.28
CA GLU A 98 14.39 -0.68 -6.06
C GLU A 98 13.83 0.67 -5.60
N LEU A 99 12.62 0.70 -5.05
CA LEU A 99 12.08 1.92 -4.45
C LEU A 99 12.71 2.20 -3.08
N ALA A 100 13.00 1.16 -2.30
CA ALA A 100 13.67 1.29 -1.01
C ALA A 100 15.18 1.63 -1.16
N ASP A 101 15.74 1.47 -2.35
CA ASP A 101 17.14 1.79 -2.67
C ASP A 101 17.30 3.15 -3.39
N MET A 102 16.19 3.83 -3.72
CA MET A 102 16.25 5.18 -4.29
C MET A 102 16.88 6.18 -3.30
N PRO A 103 17.76 7.07 -3.77
CA PRO A 103 18.30 8.15 -2.94
C PRO A 103 17.16 8.95 -2.27
N LEU A 104 17.38 9.43 -1.06
CA LEU A 104 16.45 10.20 -0.23
C LEU A 104 15.13 9.44 0.08
N PHE A 105 14.36 9.06 -0.94
CA PHE A 105 13.09 8.36 -0.78
C PHE A 105 13.28 6.99 -0.08
N GLY A 106 14.25 6.21 -0.51
CA GLY A 106 14.55 4.91 0.10
C GLY A 106 15.03 5.05 1.55
N TRP A 107 15.84 6.05 1.84
CA TRP A 107 16.24 6.34 3.21
C TRP A 107 15.00 6.66 4.08
N MET A 108 14.09 7.51 3.59
CA MET A 108 12.86 7.87 4.29
C MET A 108 11.94 6.67 4.50
N THR A 109 11.76 5.82 3.48
CA THR A 109 10.91 4.63 3.60
C THR A 109 11.44 3.61 4.62
N ARG A 110 12.77 3.45 4.71
CA ARG A 110 13.40 2.61 5.74
C ARG A 110 13.15 3.16 7.15
N ARG A 111 13.21 4.49 7.34
CA ARG A 111 12.87 5.14 8.63
C ARG A 111 11.39 5.04 8.98
N TYR A 112 10.51 5.08 7.99
CA TYR A 112 9.09 4.83 8.17
C TYR A 112 8.83 3.39 8.64
N GLY A 113 9.59 2.44 8.15
CA GLY A 113 9.44 1.01 8.36
C GLY A 113 8.72 0.36 7.19
N VAL A 114 9.47 -0.10 6.19
CA VAL A 114 8.99 -0.90 5.06
C VAL A 114 9.69 -2.26 5.06
N ILE A 115 9.11 -3.23 4.39
CA ILE A 115 9.76 -4.52 4.09
C ILE A 115 10.16 -4.49 2.61
N PRO A 116 11.45 -4.29 2.27
CA PRO A 116 11.90 -4.28 0.88
C PRO A 116 11.97 -5.70 0.32
N VAL A 117 11.38 -5.93 -0.85
CA VAL A 117 11.39 -7.24 -1.52
C VAL A 117 12.01 -7.15 -2.90
N ASP A 118 13.06 -7.92 -3.12
CA ASP A 118 13.64 -8.17 -4.44
C ASP A 118 12.93 -9.37 -5.08
N ARG A 119 11.99 -9.08 -5.98
CA ARG A 119 11.19 -10.12 -6.62
C ARG A 119 11.99 -11.01 -7.57
N ALA A 120 13.16 -10.57 -8.03
CA ALA A 120 14.02 -11.34 -8.91
C ALA A 120 14.88 -12.37 -8.15
N ALA A 121 15.07 -12.20 -6.84
CA ALA A 121 15.93 -13.05 -6.02
C ALA A 121 15.29 -14.40 -5.59
N GLY A 122 14.11 -14.76 -6.12
CA GLY A 122 13.49 -16.07 -5.93
C GLY A 122 13.38 -16.53 -4.46
N ALA A 123 13.96 -17.70 -4.14
CA ALA A 123 13.90 -18.26 -2.79
C ALA A 123 14.61 -17.41 -1.72
N LYS A 124 15.62 -16.62 -2.09
CA LYS A 124 16.29 -15.68 -1.18
C LYS A 124 15.34 -14.58 -0.76
N ALA A 125 14.64 -13.96 -1.73
CA ALA A 125 13.64 -12.93 -1.43
C ALA A 125 12.55 -13.42 -0.49
N LEU A 126 12.13 -14.69 -0.66
CA LEU A 126 11.11 -15.29 0.18
C LEU A 126 11.59 -15.46 1.64
N ARG A 127 12.84 -15.89 1.84
CA ARG A 127 13.43 -16.01 3.18
C ARG A 127 13.57 -14.64 3.85
N GLU A 128 14.07 -13.63 3.12
CA GLU A 128 14.19 -12.26 3.62
C GLU A 128 12.82 -11.69 4.02
N LEU A 129 11.81 -11.85 3.17
CA LEU A 129 10.44 -11.42 3.45
C LEU A 129 9.88 -12.06 4.74
N VAL A 130 10.14 -13.34 4.98
CA VAL A 130 9.71 -14.05 6.19
C VAL A 130 10.40 -13.50 7.44
N VAL A 131 11.71 -13.28 7.38
CA VAL A 131 12.49 -12.72 8.51
C VAL A 131 12.02 -11.31 8.85
N GLU A 132 11.98 -10.43 7.84
CA GLU A 132 11.53 -9.04 8.00
C GLU A 132 10.06 -8.96 8.44
N GLY A 133 9.21 -9.86 7.92
CA GLY A 133 7.80 -9.95 8.29
C GLY A 133 7.58 -10.30 9.75
N LYS A 134 8.35 -11.25 10.28
CA LYS A 134 8.30 -11.59 11.71
C LYS A 134 8.74 -10.43 12.60
N ALA A 135 9.83 -9.74 12.21
CA ALA A 135 10.29 -8.55 12.92
C ALA A 135 9.23 -7.43 12.87
N ALA A 136 8.58 -7.24 11.71
CA ALA A 136 7.51 -6.28 11.55
C ALA A 136 6.29 -6.62 12.43
N ALA A 137 5.86 -7.88 12.47
CA ALA A 137 4.74 -8.32 13.30
C ALA A 137 4.99 -8.10 14.80
N ALA A 138 6.22 -8.27 15.25
CA ALA A 138 6.61 -8.01 16.63
C ALA A 138 6.46 -6.54 17.06
N THR A 139 6.38 -5.60 16.12
CA THR A 139 6.16 -4.17 16.42
C THR A 139 4.71 -3.84 16.79
N GLY A 140 3.76 -4.76 16.59
CA GLY A 140 2.32 -4.53 16.78
C GLY A 140 1.67 -3.68 15.67
N ARG A 141 2.43 -3.17 14.70
CA ARG A 141 1.89 -2.41 13.55
C ARG A 141 1.29 -3.37 12.51
N PRO A 142 0.21 -2.97 11.82
CA PRO A 142 -0.29 -3.74 10.70
C PRO A 142 0.74 -3.81 9.56
N ILE A 143 0.73 -4.91 8.82
CA ILE A 143 1.60 -5.12 7.65
C ILE A 143 0.73 -5.05 6.41
N LEU A 144 1.04 -4.17 5.46
CA LEU A 144 0.32 -4.03 4.20
C LEU A 144 1.08 -4.70 3.07
N ILE A 145 0.40 -5.58 2.36
CA ILE A 145 0.94 -6.30 1.21
C ILE A 145 -0.03 -6.24 0.02
N PHE A 146 0.53 -6.17 -1.17
CA PHE A 146 -0.19 -6.35 -2.42
C PHE A 146 0.02 -7.79 -2.90
N PRO A 147 -0.94 -8.72 -2.65
CA PRO A 147 -0.70 -10.16 -2.82
C PRO A 147 -0.50 -10.58 -4.27
N GLU A 148 -0.89 -9.75 -5.24
CA GLU A 148 -0.65 -9.95 -6.66
C GLU A 148 0.80 -9.69 -7.08
N GLY A 149 1.58 -9.03 -6.24
CA GLY A 149 3.00 -8.73 -6.43
C GLY A 149 3.29 -7.70 -7.53
N THR A 150 2.32 -7.23 -8.28
CA THR A 150 2.44 -6.20 -9.31
C THR A 150 1.08 -5.52 -9.52
N ARG A 151 1.08 -4.37 -10.22
CA ARG A 151 -0.18 -3.70 -10.60
C ARG A 151 -0.91 -4.51 -11.65
N VAL A 152 -2.17 -4.80 -11.38
CA VAL A 152 -3.07 -5.61 -12.23
C VAL A 152 -4.09 -4.68 -12.88
N ALA A 153 -4.40 -4.94 -14.15
CA ALA A 153 -5.45 -4.18 -14.83
C ALA A 153 -6.83 -4.47 -14.22
N VAL A 154 -7.73 -3.51 -14.30
CA VAL A 154 -9.13 -3.66 -13.86
C VAL A 154 -9.76 -4.88 -14.54
N GLY A 155 -10.49 -5.69 -13.81
CA GLY A 155 -11.12 -6.92 -14.28
C GLY A 155 -10.18 -8.13 -14.36
N GLN A 156 -8.91 -8.00 -14.06
CA GLN A 156 -7.97 -9.13 -14.03
C GLN A 156 -7.75 -9.66 -12.62
N THR A 157 -7.78 -10.98 -12.47
CA THR A 157 -7.65 -11.67 -11.18
C THR A 157 -6.56 -12.74 -11.22
N PRO A 158 -5.28 -12.37 -11.36
CA PRO A 158 -4.18 -13.33 -11.44
C PRO A 158 -4.05 -14.14 -10.14
N PRO A 159 -3.32 -15.26 -10.15
CA PRO A 159 -2.94 -15.97 -8.95
C PRO A 159 -2.15 -15.09 -7.99
N LEU A 160 -2.32 -15.31 -6.69
CA LEU A 160 -1.55 -14.62 -5.67
C LEU A 160 -0.10 -15.12 -5.66
N GLN A 161 0.84 -14.24 -5.37
CA GLN A 161 2.26 -14.59 -5.30
C GLN A 161 2.58 -15.43 -4.07
N ALA A 162 3.53 -16.34 -4.19
CA ALA A 162 3.99 -17.20 -3.09
C ALA A 162 4.47 -16.41 -1.85
N GLY A 163 4.96 -15.18 -2.06
CA GLY A 163 5.36 -14.27 -0.99
C GLY A 163 4.24 -13.92 -0.02
N PHE A 164 3.01 -13.76 -0.52
CA PHE A 164 1.84 -13.51 0.33
C PHE A 164 1.60 -14.68 1.29
N THR A 165 1.53 -15.91 0.77
CA THR A 165 1.26 -17.09 1.59
C THR A 165 2.40 -17.39 2.57
N ALA A 166 3.66 -17.18 2.15
CA ALA A 166 4.81 -17.34 3.02
C ALA A 166 4.79 -16.34 4.17
N LEU A 167 4.52 -15.08 3.88
CA LEU A 167 4.38 -14.04 4.90
C LEU A 167 3.23 -14.35 5.86
N TYR A 168 2.03 -14.66 5.36
CA TYR A 168 0.87 -15.02 6.16
C TYR A 168 1.18 -16.13 7.18
N ARG A 169 1.80 -17.22 6.70
CA ARG A 169 2.18 -18.35 7.57
C ARG A 169 3.25 -17.98 8.60
N ALA A 170 4.18 -17.12 8.20
CA ALA A 170 5.31 -16.73 9.06
C ALA A 170 4.93 -15.78 10.18
N VAL A 171 4.01 -14.84 9.91
CA VAL A 171 3.62 -13.82 10.89
C VAL A 171 2.49 -14.28 11.81
N GLY A 172 1.69 -15.28 11.40
CA GLY A 172 0.57 -15.79 12.20
C GLY A 172 -0.55 -14.77 12.47
N LEU A 173 -0.64 -13.70 11.67
CA LEU A 173 -1.65 -12.65 11.83
C LEU A 173 -2.91 -12.98 11.01
N PRO A 174 -4.10 -12.58 11.48
CA PRO A 174 -5.30 -12.60 10.65
C PRO A 174 -5.17 -11.60 9.50
N VAL A 175 -5.91 -11.84 8.40
CA VAL A 175 -5.85 -11.02 7.18
C VAL A 175 -7.08 -10.14 7.07
N VAL A 176 -6.87 -8.87 6.78
CA VAL A 176 -7.93 -7.93 6.37
C VAL A 176 -7.78 -7.69 4.86
N PRO A 177 -8.67 -8.24 4.03
CA PRO A 177 -8.64 -8.02 2.59
C PRO A 177 -9.29 -6.67 2.24
N VAL A 178 -8.72 -5.97 1.26
CA VAL A 178 -9.26 -4.69 0.78
C VAL A 178 -9.33 -4.70 -0.75
N ALA A 179 -10.54 -4.59 -1.29
CA ALA A 179 -10.77 -4.38 -2.72
C ALA A 179 -10.69 -2.90 -3.06
N THR A 180 -10.28 -2.56 -4.29
CA THR A 180 -10.36 -1.21 -4.86
C THR A 180 -10.53 -1.27 -6.36
N ASP A 181 -11.18 -0.25 -6.92
CA ASP A 181 -11.34 -0.02 -8.36
C ASP A 181 -10.48 1.17 -8.86
N SER A 182 -9.42 1.51 -8.13
CA SER A 182 -8.56 2.67 -8.37
C SER A 182 -8.04 2.76 -9.81
N GLY A 183 -7.78 1.62 -10.44
CA GLY A 183 -7.27 1.53 -11.82
C GLY A 183 -8.19 2.14 -12.87
N ARG A 184 -9.50 2.27 -12.59
CA ARG A 184 -10.46 2.90 -13.49
C ARG A 184 -10.20 4.39 -13.70
N LEU A 185 -9.74 5.08 -12.66
CA LEU A 185 -9.47 6.52 -12.70
C LEU A 185 -7.96 6.80 -12.72
N TRP A 186 -7.17 5.96 -12.07
CA TRP A 186 -5.72 6.13 -11.93
C TRP A 186 -4.93 5.13 -12.81
N GLY A 187 -5.03 5.30 -14.12
CA GLY A 187 -4.26 4.49 -15.07
C GLY A 187 -2.74 4.76 -15.02
N ARG A 188 -1.96 3.97 -15.77
CA ARG A 188 -0.49 4.10 -15.85
C ARG A 188 -0.01 5.41 -16.50
N GLY A 189 -0.83 6.03 -17.36
CA GLY A 189 -0.51 7.29 -18.03
C GLY A 189 -0.52 8.50 -17.10
N LEU A 190 -0.08 9.65 -17.60
CA LEU A 190 -0.06 10.91 -16.86
C LEU A 190 -1.48 11.44 -16.59
N ILE A 191 -2.40 11.25 -17.53
CA ILE A 191 -3.78 11.77 -17.41
C ILE A 191 -4.58 10.89 -16.46
N LYS A 192 -5.13 11.50 -15.42
CA LYS A 192 -6.04 10.90 -14.45
C LYS A 192 -7.47 11.33 -14.73
N ARG A 193 -8.43 10.47 -14.41
CA ARG A 193 -9.85 10.74 -14.61
C ARG A 193 -10.49 11.18 -13.30
N SER A 194 -11.46 12.08 -13.35
CA SER A 194 -12.30 12.42 -12.20
C SER A 194 -13.38 11.35 -11.98
N GLY A 195 -13.85 11.23 -10.73
CA GLY A 195 -14.90 10.30 -10.35
C GLY A 195 -14.72 9.79 -8.93
N VAL A 196 -15.31 8.64 -8.63
CA VAL A 196 -15.23 8.00 -7.31
C VAL A 196 -14.32 6.77 -7.40
N ILE A 197 -13.34 6.70 -6.49
CA ILE A 197 -12.57 5.48 -6.23
C ILE A 197 -13.12 4.85 -4.97
N SER A 198 -13.49 3.58 -5.07
CA SER A 198 -14.04 2.81 -3.96
C SER A 198 -12.98 1.91 -3.34
N PHE A 199 -13.03 1.82 -2.01
CA PHE A 199 -12.36 0.81 -1.22
C PHE A 199 -13.41 0.02 -0.45
N ARG A 200 -13.33 -1.30 -0.49
CA ARG A 200 -14.17 -2.18 0.32
C ARG A 200 -13.28 -3.02 1.22
N VAL A 201 -13.41 -2.80 2.53
CA VAL A 201 -12.77 -3.62 3.54
C VAL A 201 -13.64 -4.85 3.76
N GLY A 202 -13.09 -6.02 3.48
CA GLY A 202 -13.78 -7.29 3.67
C GLY A 202 -13.65 -7.82 5.09
N ASP A 203 -14.34 -8.93 5.35
CA ASP A 203 -14.32 -9.60 6.66
C ASP A 203 -12.92 -10.11 7.01
N VAL A 204 -12.61 -10.09 8.30
CA VAL A 204 -11.34 -10.60 8.82
C VAL A 204 -11.24 -12.10 8.56
N ILE A 205 -10.19 -12.51 7.88
CA ILE A 205 -9.87 -13.93 7.61
C ILE A 205 -8.91 -14.41 8.70
N PRO A 206 -9.25 -15.48 9.45
CA PRO A 206 -8.42 -15.94 10.58
C PRO A 206 -7.04 -16.42 10.13
N ALA A 207 -6.08 -16.38 11.05
CA ALA A 207 -4.78 -17.00 10.89
C ALA A 207 -4.90 -18.55 10.89
N GLY A 208 -3.87 -19.25 10.39
CA GLY A 208 -3.74 -20.71 10.48
C GLY A 208 -4.47 -21.50 9.40
N LEU A 209 -5.06 -20.84 8.39
CA LEU A 209 -5.72 -21.55 7.27
C LEU A 209 -4.70 -22.26 6.37
N SER A 210 -5.19 -23.27 5.64
CA SER A 210 -4.41 -23.92 4.57
C SER A 210 -4.06 -22.91 3.48
N ARG A 211 -2.99 -23.21 2.70
CA ARG A 211 -2.59 -22.37 1.56
C ARG A 211 -3.74 -22.15 0.58
N ALA A 212 -4.43 -23.23 0.22
CA ALA A 212 -5.53 -23.16 -0.75
C ALA A 212 -6.69 -22.31 -0.21
N ASP A 213 -7.02 -22.39 1.06
CA ASP A 213 -8.13 -21.66 1.67
C ASP A 213 -7.82 -20.17 1.79
N ILE A 214 -6.63 -19.79 2.25
CA ILE A 214 -6.28 -18.38 2.37
C ILE A 214 -6.17 -17.71 1.00
N GLU A 215 -5.54 -18.36 0.01
CA GLU A 215 -5.45 -17.84 -1.35
C GLU A 215 -6.83 -17.66 -1.98
N ARG A 216 -7.73 -18.64 -1.84
CA ARG A 216 -9.10 -18.56 -2.35
C ARG A 216 -9.87 -17.39 -1.72
N ARG A 217 -9.88 -17.31 -0.38
CA ARG A 217 -10.63 -16.27 0.35
C ARG A 217 -10.11 -14.87 0.06
N VAL A 218 -8.79 -14.67 0.14
CA VAL A 218 -8.20 -13.36 -0.14
C VAL A 218 -8.41 -12.95 -1.59
N ARG A 219 -8.22 -13.88 -2.55
CA ARG A 219 -8.44 -13.60 -3.97
C ARG A 219 -9.90 -13.20 -4.25
N ALA A 220 -10.87 -13.89 -3.66
CA ALA A 220 -12.28 -13.51 -3.79
C ALA A 220 -12.56 -12.12 -3.22
N ALA A 221 -12.05 -11.84 -2.02
CA ALA A 221 -12.35 -10.60 -1.32
C ALA A 221 -11.69 -9.36 -1.96
N ILE A 222 -10.40 -9.43 -2.38
CA ILE A 222 -9.72 -8.28 -3.00
C ILE A 222 -10.24 -7.95 -4.40
N ASN A 223 -10.94 -8.87 -5.06
CA ASN A 223 -11.54 -8.68 -6.39
C ASN A 223 -13.04 -8.35 -6.33
N ALA A 224 -13.58 -8.03 -5.16
CA ALA A 224 -15.01 -7.77 -4.97
C ALA A 224 -15.53 -6.49 -5.65
N LEU A 225 -14.66 -5.66 -6.26
CA LEU A 225 -14.99 -4.43 -6.99
C LEU A 225 -14.57 -4.47 -8.48
N ASP A 226 -14.06 -5.59 -8.96
CA ASP A 226 -13.67 -5.80 -10.37
C ASP A 226 -14.86 -6.03 -11.29
#